data_e4949f76dd441334aeb050b7fdcdb35b
#
_entry.id   e4949f76dd441334aeb050b7fdcdb35b
#
_cell.length_a   1.000
_cell.length_b   1.000
_cell.length_c   1.000
_cell.angle_alpha   90.00
_cell.angle_beta   90.00
_cell.angle_gamma   90.00
#
_symmetry.space_group_name_H-M   'P 1'
#
loop_
_entity.id
_entity.type
_entity.pdbx_description
1 polymer ?
#
loop_
_entity_poly.entity_id
_entity_poly.type
_entity_poly.pdbx_seq_one_letter_code
_entity_poly.pdbx_strand_id
1 'polypeptide(L)'
;WAALPVKDPDKGIDFVKRNKAVAEKAFENRLEILSALNDDFQKNFGTKDTQSYVDTYAGSLRFMNSKDIDAFELRNENATITKLYDKGKFSRSCLLAARLVERGVRFVKVNLGGWDYHDNIYGRMPANAKALDSGLSSLLSHLSQKGLLDSTLVVVSTEFGRKPDVNPNAGRDHHPDGFTCLMAGAGVKAGQIYGTTTSDGKHADENVVDVTDFNASIAWRLGIDPNLEEKAASGRPFELANKGTVRRELFV
;
A
#
# COMPACT_ATOMS: atom_id res chain seq x y z
N TRP A 1 -1.85 12.09 8.80
CA TRP A 1 -1.98 10.70 9.25
C TRP A 1 -0.77 9.91 8.79
N ALA A 2 -0.13 9.17 9.69
CA ALA A 2 0.95 8.25 9.34
C ALA A 2 0.36 6.88 8.99
N ALA A 3 0.98 6.20 8.01
CA ALA A 3 0.60 4.82 7.70
C ALA A 3 0.92 3.91 8.90
N LEU A 4 0.09 2.90 9.14
CA LEU A 4 0.34 1.86 10.14
C LEU A 4 1.28 0.81 9.53
N PRO A 5 2.56 0.73 9.97
CA PRO A 5 3.52 -0.21 9.40
C PRO A 5 3.34 -1.61 9.99
N VAL A 6 3.29 -2.62 9.14
CA VAL A 6 3.35 -4.03 9.52
C VAL A 6 4.67 -4.60 9.05
N LYS A 7 5.58 -4.90 9.98
CA LYS A 7 6.93 -5.39 9.67
C LYS A 7 6.95 -6.86 9.27
N ASP A 8 6.06 -7.64 9.86
CA ASP A 8 5.96 -9.09 9.67
C ASP A 8 4.47 -9.47 9.60
N PRO A 9 3.97 -9.91 8.43
CA PRO A 9 2.56 -10.20 8.25
C PRO A 9 2.04 -11.35 9.14
N ASP A 10 2.91 -12.28 9.54
CA ASP A 10 2.53 -13.41 10.41
C ASP A 10 2.47 -13.03 11.89
N LYS A 11 3.13 -11.95 12.29
CA LYS A 11 3.06 -11.40 13.66
C LYS A 11 1.99 -10.33 13.83
N GLY A 12 1.53 -9.76 12.72
CA GLY A 12 0.55 -8.67 12.73
C GLY A 12 1.14 -7.36 13.23
N ILE A 13 0.39 -6.64 14.07
CA ILE A 13 0.78 -5.34 14.60
C ILE A 13 1.35 -5.51 16.01
N ASP A 14 2.48 -4.83 16.27
CA ASP A 14 3.06 -4.77 17.61
C ASP A 14 2.20 -3.89 18.53
N PHE A 15 2.18 -4.23 19.82
CA PHE A 15 1.58 -3.44 20.91
C PHE A 15 0.06 -3.18 20.82
N VAL A 16 -0.67 -3.92 20.02
CA VAL A 16 -2.14 -3.81 19.92
C VAL A 16 -2.91 -4.57 21.01
N LYS A 17 -2.22 -5.25 21.89
CA LYS A 17 -2.81 -5.97 23.02
C LYS A 17 -2.17 -5.51 24.31
N ARG A 18 -2.97 -5.46 25.38
CA ARG A 18 -2.47 -5.20 26.72
C ARG A 18 -1.35 -6.18 27.06
N ASN A 19 -0.26 -5.68 27.65
CA ASN A 19 0.82 -6.55 28.13
C ASN A 19 0.26 -7.52 29.19
N LYS A 20 0.46 -8.80 29.01
CA LYS A 20 -0.04 -9.86 29.90
C LYS A 20 0.44 -9.73 31.35
N ALA A 21 1.61 -9.09 31.56
CA ALA A 21 2.14 -8.80 32.90
C ALA A 21 1.36 -7.72 33.65
N VAL A 22 0.51 -6.95 32.97
CA VAL A 22 -0.35 -5.92 33.59
C VAL A 22 -1.75 -6.51 33.73
N ALA A 23 -2.24 -6.65 34.97
CA ALA A 23 -3.62 -7.10 35.22
C ALA A 23 -4.64 -6.17 34.56
N GLU A 24 -5.77 -6.68 34.12
CA GLU A 24 -6.80 -5.91 33.42
C GLU A 24 -7.28 -4.73 34.26
N LYS A 25 -7.66 -4.96 35.51
CA LYS A 25 -8.09 -3.91 36.45
C LYS A 25 -7.02 -2.84 36.67
N ALA A 26 -5.73 -3.22 36.71
CA ALA A 26 -4.65 -2.27 36.83
C ALA A 26 -4.48 -1.41 35.56
N PHE A 27 -4.75 -1.99 34.38
CA PHE A 27 -4.76 -1.25 33.12
C PHE A 27 -5.92 -0.26 33.05
N GLU A 28 -7.15 -0.69 33.40
CA GLU A 28 -8.33 0.19 33.47
C GLU A 28 -8.10 1.36 34.40
N ASN A 29 -7.63 1.11 35.64
CA ASN A 29 -7.36 2.19 36.62
C ASN A 29 -6.32 3.19 36.05
N ARG A 30 -5.29 2.73 35.31
CA ARG A 30 -4.33 3.65 34.68
C ARG A 30 -4.99 4.51 33.59
N LEU A 31 -5.93 3.96 32.84
CA LEU A 31 -6.68 4.72 31.82
C LEU A 31 -7.59 5.76 32.46
N GLU A 32 -8.26 5.46 33.58
CA GLU A 32 -9.08 6.40 34.33
C GLU A 32 -8.23 7.58 34.85
N ILE A 33 -7.08 7.30 35.46
CA ILE A 33 -6.15 8.32 35.93
C ILE A 33 -5.63 9.17 34.78
N LEU A 34 -5.24 8.53 33.65
CA LEU A 34 -4.76 9.27 32.49
C LEU A 34 -5.84 10.18 31.90
N SER A 35 -7.10 9.72 31.85
CA SER A 35 -8.21 10.55 31.39
C SER A 35 -8.38 11.77 32.25
N ALA A 36 -8.42 11.58 33.57
CA ALA A 36 -8.57 12.71 34.53
C ALA A 36 -7.43 13.74 34.42
N LEU A 37 -6.18 13.28 34.27
CA LEU A 37 -5.02 14.14 34.05
C LEU A 37 -5.08 14.90 32.72
N ASN A 38 -5.50 14.22 31.65
CA ASN A 38 -5.67 14.85 30.35
C ASN A 38 -6.77 15.90 30.35
N ASP A 39 -7.90 15.63 31.02
CA ASP A 39 -9.02 16.55 31.11
C ASP A 39 -8.61 17.82 31.86
N ASP A 40 -7.88 17.69 32.99
CA ASP A 40 -7.36 18.80 33.72
C ASP A 40 -6.32 19.61 32.94
N PHE A 41 -5.39 18.90 32.26
CA PHE A 41 -4.39 19.54 31.41
C PHE A 41 -5.02 20.32 30.25
N GLN A 42 -6.03 19.75 29.59
CA GLN A 42 -6.73 20.40 28.48
C GLN A 42 -7.48 21.66 28.94
N LYS A 43 -8.05 21.66 30.12
CA LYS A 43 -8.71 22.87 30.69
C LYS A 43 -7.74 24.02 30.90
N ASN A 44 -6.51 23.71 31.31
CA ASN A 44 -5.54 24.73 31.71
C ASN A 44 -4.56 25.11 30.57
N PHE A 45 -4.23 24.17 29.69
CA PHE A 45 -3.17 24.29 28.67
C PHE A 45 -3.57 23.74 27.31
N GLY A 46 -4.89 23.62 27.04
CA GLY A 46 -5.41 23.02 25.79
C GLY A 46 -4.94 23.79 24.57
N THR A 47 -4.19 23.11 23.70
CA THR A 47 -3.78 23.55 22.36
C THR A 47 -4.22 22.52 21.34
N LYS A 48 -4.17 22.86 20.06
CA LYS A 48 -4.45 21.92 18.98
C LYS A 48 -3.53 20.69 19.03
N ASP A 49 -2.28 20.89 19.40
CA ASP A 49 -1.28 19.80 19.48
C ASP A 49 -1.58 18.87 20.65
N THR A 50 -1.90 19.41 21.83
CA THR A 50 -2.25 18.60 23.01
C THR A 50 -3.53 17.80 22.76
N GLN A 51 -4.54 18.39 22.10
CA GLN A 51 -5.75 17.67 21.70
C GLN A 51 -5.43 16.52 20.73
N SER A 52 -4.53 16.72 19.76
CA SER A 52 -4.11 15.68 18.82
C SER A 52 -3.47 14.48 19.54
N TYR A 53 -2.74 14.70 20.64
CA TYR A 53 -2.20 13.62 21.47
C TYR A 53 -3.31 12.81 22.14
N VAL A 54 -4.28 13.49 22.75
CA VAL A 54 -5.43 12.85 23.41
C VAL A 54 -6.23 12.02 22.40
N ASP A 55 -6.50 12.58 21.23
CA ASP A 55 -7.25 11.93 20.17
C ASP A 55 -6.51 10.70 19.61
N THR A 56 -5.19 10.78 19.44
CA THR A 56 -4.34 9.67 19.00
C THR A 56 -4.36 8.53 20.00
N TYR A 57 -4.25 8.84 21.29
CA TYR A 57 -4.29 7.84 22.36
C TYR A 57 -5.67 7.17 22.46
N ALA A 58 -6.74 7.96 22.44
CA ALA A 58 -8.10 7.45 22.42
C ALA A 58 -8.38 6.59 21.16
N GLY A 59 -7.87 6.99 20.01
CA GLY A 59 -7.92 6.21 18.76
C GLY A 59 -7.21 4.87 18.90
N SER A 60 -6.03 4.84 19.52
CA SER A 60 -5.28 3.61 19.78
C SER A 60 -6.03 2.65 20.69
N LEU A 61 -6.67 3.16 21.75
CA LEU A 61 -7.49 2.34 22.65
C LEU A 61 -8.74 1.78 21.96
N ARG A 62 -9.42 2.59 21.14
CA ARG A 62 -10.55 2.10 20.32
C ARG A 62 -10.10 0.99 19.38
N PHE A 63 -8.94 1.17 18.74
CA PHE A 63 -8.38 0.16 17.86
C PHE A 63 -8.04 -1.13 18.61
N MET A 64 -7.40 -1.05 19.79
CA MET A 64 -7.09 -2.22 20.63
C MET A 64 -8.33 -3.03 21.01
N ASN A 65 -9.49 -2.39 21.11
CA ASN A 65 -10.76 -3.02 21.46
C ASN A 65 -11.63 -3.36 20.23
N SER A 66 -11.15 -3.04 19.01
CA SER A 66 -11.89 -3.33 17.78
C SER A 66 -11.73 -4.79 17.35
N LYS A 67 -12.80 -5.35 16.80
CA LYS A 67 -12.76 -6.64 16.09
C LYS A 67 -11.91 -6.58 14.80
N ASP A 68 -11.60 -5.39 14.30
CA ASP A 68 -10.79 -5.24 13.07
C ASP A 68 -9.34 -5.67 13.27
N ILE A 69 -8.87 -5.76 14.52
CA ILE A 69 -7.57 -6.38 14.86
C ILE A 69 -7.47 -7.81 14.32
N ASP A 70 -8.58 -8.55 14.25
CA ASP A 70 -8.58 -9.90 13.71
C ASP A 70 -8.12 -9.97 12.25
N ALA A 71 -8.22 -8.88 11.49
CA ALA A 71 -7.67 -8.83 10.14
C ALA A 71 -6.16 -9.09 10.10
N PHE A 72 -5.44 -8.71 11.15
CA PHE A 72 -3.99 -8.89 11.25
C PHE A 72 -3.56 -10.28 11.77
N GLU A 73 -4.51 -11.12 12.16
CA GLU A 73 -4.25 -12.50 12.64
C GLU A 73 -4.38 -13.49 11.48
N LEU A 74 -3.35 -13.62 10.66
CA LEU A 74 -3.39 -14.47 9.44
C LEU A 74 -3.66 -15.96 9.74
N ARG A 75 -3.35 -16.42 10.96
CA ARG A 75 -3.68 -17.79 11.41
C ARG A 75 -5.18 -18.08 11.47
N ASN A 76 -6.03 -17.05 11.55
CA ASN A 76 -7.48 -17.18 11.60
C ASN A 76 -8.11 -17.23 10.20
N GLU A 77 -7.30 -17.18 9.13
CA GLU A 77 -7.81 -17.23 7.77
C GLU A 77 -8.26 -18.65 7.40
N ASN A 78 -9.27 -18.72 6.54
CA ASN A 78 -9.77 -19.96 5.97
C ASN A 78 -8.64 -20.75 5.28
N ALA A 79 -8.57 -22.06 5.56
CA ALA A 79 -7.53 -22.92 5.01
C ALA A 79 -7.53 -22.97 3.47
N THR A 80 -8.68 -22.82 2.82
CA THR A 80 -8.79 -22.76 1.35
C THR A 80 -8.12 -21.50 0.79
N ILE A 81 -8.38 -20.36 1.43
CA ILE A 81 -7.76 -19.08 1.07
C ILE A 81 -6.26 -19.11 1.37
N THR A 82 -5.86 -19.60 2.54
CA THR A 82 -4.45 -19.69 2.92
C THR A 82 -3.63 -20.52 1.93
N LYS A 83 -4.21 -21.55 1.33
CA LYS A 83 -3.56 -22.41 0.32
C LYS A 83 -3.28 -21.70 -1.01
N LEU A 84 -3.95 -20.59 -1.32
CA LEU A 84 -3.64 -19.78 -2.50
C LEU A 84 -2.27 -19.10 -2.38
N TYR A 85 -1.82 -18.83 -1.16
CA TYR A 85 -0.61 -18.08 -0.88
C TYR A 85 0.51 -19.01 -0.45
N ASP A 86 1.70 -18.80 -1.01
CA ASP A 86 2.89 -19.48 -0.52
C ASP A 86 3.35 -18.92 0.84
N LYS A 87 4.39 -19.53 1.40
CA LYS A 87 4.94 -19.14 2.70
C LYS A 87 5.91 -17.95 2.63
N GLY A 88 6.15 -17.40 1.45
CA GLY A 88 7.00 -16.23 1.26
C GLY A 88 6.43 -14.99 1.92
N LYS A 89 7.30 -14.15 2.47
CA LYS A 89 6.88 -12.93 3.18
C LYS A 89 6.02 -12.02 2.32
N PHE A 90 6.35 -11.85 1.03
CA PHE A 90 5.57 -11.01 0.13
C PHE A 90 4.16 -11.57 -0.11
N SER A 91 4.06 -12.87 -0.38
CA SER A 91 2.78 -13.56 -0.55
C SER A 91 1.91 -13.45 0.71
N ARG A 92 2.49 -13.65 1.89
CA ARG A 92 1.82 -13.44 3.18
C ARG A 92 1.40 -11.98 3.40
N SER A 93 2.19 -11.03 2.93
CA SER A 93 1.81 -9.61 2.97
C SER A 93 0.64 -9.31 2.02
N CYS A 94 0.57 -9.95 0.86
CA CYS A 94 -0.58 -9.87 -0.05
C CYS A 94 -1.85 -10.46 0.57
N LEU A 95 -1.75 -11.58 1.30
CA LEU A 95 -2.87 -12.12 2.07
C LEU A 95 -3.36 -11.13 3.11
N LEU A 96 -2.46 -10.51 3.87
CA LEU A 96 -2.83 -9.48 4.82
C LEU A 96 -3.52 -8.29 4.14
N ALA A 97 -3.00 -7.87 2.97
CA ALA A 97 -3.61 -6.78 2.20
C ALA A 97 -5.06 -7.10 1.82
N ALA A 98 -5.34 -8.32 1.32
CA ALA A 98 -6.71 -8.74 1.01
C ALA A 98 -7.62 -8.69 2.24
N ARG A 99 -7.17 -9.18 3.39
CA ARG A 99 -7.93 -9.13 4.65
C ARG A 99 -8.24 -7.72 5.12
N LEU A 100 -7.28 -6.80 4.95
CA LEU A 100 -7.47 -5.39 5.28
C LEU A 100 -8.50 -4.72 4.35
N VAL A 101 -8.45 -5.03 3.05
CA VAL A 101 -9.45 -4.58 2.08
C VAL A 101 -10.85 -5.12 2.43
N GLU A 102 -11.00 -6.40 2.81
CA GLU A 102 -12.25 -6.99 3.29
C GLU A 102 -12.83 -6.24 4.49
N ARG A 103 -11.99 -5.63 5.34
CA ARG A 103 -12.40 -4.80 6.48
C ARG A 103 -12.59 -3.31 6.13
N GLY A 104 -12.56 -2.96 4.86
CA GLY A 104 -12.80 -1.60 4.39
C GLY A 104 -11.61 -0.66 4.51
N VAL A 105 -10.39 -1.16 4.68
CA VAL A 105 -9.18 -0.34 4.62
C VAL A 105 -9.01 0.14 3.18
N ARG A 106 -9.05 1.47 3.00
CA ARG A 106 -9.12 2.11 1.68
C ARG A 106 -7.80 2.12 0.92
N PHE A 107 -6.68 2.07 1.61
CA PHE A 107 -5.36 2.09 0.99
C PHE A 107 -4.40 1.17 1.73
N VAL A 108 -3.84 0.21 1.01
CA VAL A 108 -2.84 -0.75 1.52
C VAL A 108 -1.65 -0.75 0.58
N LYS A 109 -0.45 -0.56 1.11
CA LYS A 109 0.80 -0.64 0.35
C LYS A 109 1.59 -1.88 0.78
N VAL A 110 1.94 -2.72 -0.17
CA VAL A 110 2.81 -3.89 0.02
C VAL A 110 4.12 -3.65 -0.71
N ASN A 111 5.25 -3.79 -0.02
CA ASN A 111 6.56 -3.58 -0.60
C ASN A 111 7.25 -4.91 -0.90
N LEU A 112 7.79 -5.04 -2.10
CA LEU A 112 8.72 -6.10 -2.48
C LEU A 112 10.03 -5.43 -2.92
N GLY A 113 11.02 -5.41 -2.05
CA GLY A 113 12.32 -4.80 -2.32
C GLY A 113 13.28 -5.74 -3.04
N GLY A 114 14.52 -5.26 -3.27
CA GLY A 114 15.60 -6.08 -3.81
C GLY A 114 15.64 -6.14 -5.33
N TRP A 115 15.11 -5.14 -6.03
CA TRP A 115 15.10 -5.07 -7.50
C TRP A 115 16.26 -4.28 -8.11
N ASP A 116 17.13 -3.72 -7.29
CA ASP A 116 18.28 -2.92 -7.73
C ASP A 116 19.45 -3.79 -8.20
N TYR A 117 19.29 -4.40 -9.37
CA TYR A 117 20.23 -5.37 -9.93
C TYR A 117 21.27 -4.70 -10.84
N HIS A 118 22.28 -4.08 -10.26
CA HIS A 118 23.46 -3.57 -10.97
C HIS A 118 24.48 -4.66 -11.31
N ASP A 119 24.28 -5.87 -10.83
CA ASP A 119 25.09 -7.06 -11.09
C ASP A 119 24.21 -8.31 -11.19
N ASN A 120 24.72 -9.36 -11.83
CA ASN A 120 24.20 -10.72 -11.82
C ASN A 120 22.65 -10.81 -11.88
N ILE A 121 22.01 -10.04 -12.77
CA ILE A 121 20.54 -9.97 -12.88
C ILE A 121 19.93 -11.34 -13.16
N TYR A 122 20.60 -12.17 -13.99
CA TYR A 122 20.10 -13.50 -14.38
C TYR A 122 20.06 -14.49 -13.23
N GLY A 123 20.97 -14.36 -12.25
CA GLY A 123 20.99 -15.20 -11.05
C GLY A 123 20.04 -14.72 -9.96
N ARG A 124 19.78 -13.42 -9.88
CA ARG A 124 19.04 -12.79 -8.75
C ARG A 124 17.57 -12.52 -9.05
N MET A 125 17.24 -12.03 -10.25
CA MET A 125 15.87 -11.62 -10.61
C MET A 125 14.85 -12.76 -10.54
N PRO A 126 15.14 -14.02 -10.93
CA PRO A 126 14.14 -15.09 -10.97
C PRO A 126 13.44 -15.32 -9.62
N ALA A 127 14.17 -15.19 -8.51
CA ALA A 127 13.59 -15.37 -7.17
C ALA A 127 12.56 -14.27 -6.84
N ASN A 128 12.89 -13.01 -7.12
CA ASN A 128 11.97 -11.89 -6.89
C ASN A 128 10.80 -11.90 -7.88
N ALA A 129 11.04 -12.25 -9.14
CA ALA A 129 9.97 -12.40 -10.14
C ALA A 129 8.97 -13.48 -9.72
N LYS A 130 9.45 -14.63 -9.25
CA LYS A 130 8.60 -15.69 -8.72
C LYS A 130 7.81 -15.24 -7.49
N ALA A 131 8.43 -14.50 -6.57
CA ALA A 131 7.75 -14.00 -5.39
C ALA A 131 6.64 -12.99 -5.76
N LEU A 132 6.91 -12.09 -6.72
CA LEU A 132 5.92 -11.15 -7.23
C LEU A 132 4.75 -11.87 -7.90
N ASP A 133 5.05 -12.78 -8.81
CA ASP A 133 4.05 -13.56 -9.55
C ASP A 133 3.13 -14.34 -8.61
N SER A 134 3.72 -15.11 -7.69
CA SER A 134 2.96 -15.90 -6.72
C SER A 134 2.09 -15.04 -5.80
N GLY A 135 2.64 -13.97 -5.23
CA GLY A 135 1.89 -13.11 -4.32
C GLY A 135 0.78 -12.32 -5.01
N LEU A 136 1.07 -11.77 -6.19
CA LEU A 136 0.13 -10.96 -6.95
C LEU A 136 -1.01 -11.82 -7.54
N SER A 137 -0.71 -12.96 -8.15
CA SER A 137 -1.72 -13.86 -8.71
C SER A 137 -2.67 -14.38 -7.62
N SER A 138 -2.12 -14.71 -6.44
CA SER A 138 -2.92 -15.11 -5.28
C SER A 138 -3.83 -13.98 -4.78
N LEU A 139 -3.31 -12.74 -4.73
CA LEU A 139 -4.09 -11.56 -4.34
C LEU A 139 -5.26 -11.32 -5.30
N LEU A 140 -5.00 -11.30 -6.59
CA LEU A 140 -6.03 -11.09 -7.61
C LEU A 140 -7.09 -12.19 -7.59
N SER A 141 -6.67 -13.45 -7.45
CA SER A 141 -7.57 -14.60 -7.32
C SER A 141 -8.43 -14.50 -6.06
N HIS A 142 -7.84 -14.11 -4.93
CA HIS A 142 -8.55 -13.95 -3.66
C HIS A 142 -9.60 -12.83 -3.75
N LEU A 143 -9.21 -11.64 -4.22
CA LEU A 143 -10.13 -10.52 -4.40
C LEU A 143 -11.27 -10.86 -5.36
N SER A 144 -10.98 -11.57 -6.45
CA SER A 144 -11.99 -12.03 -7.40
C SER A 144 -12.97 -13.02 -6.76
N GLN A 145 -12.48 -14.04 -6.04
CA GLN A 145 -13.33 -15.03 -5.34
C GLN A 145 -14.25 -14.39 -4.29
N LYS A 146 -13.81 -13.28 -3.70
CA LYS A 146 -14.59 -12.51 -2.71
C LYS A 146 -15.50 -11.45 -3.34
N GLY A 147 -15.49 -11.28 -4.66
CA GLY A 147 -16.24 -10.22 -5.34
C GLY A 147 -15.74 -8.81 -5.02
N LEU A 148 -14.49 -8.68 -4.57
CA LEU A 148 -13.87 -7.41 -4.19
C LEU A 148 -13.04 -6.78 -5.31
N LEU A 149 -12.68 -7.55 -6.35
CA LEU A 149 -11.81 -7.06 -7.41
C LEU A 149 -12.44 -5.91 -8.20
N ASP A 150 -13.76 -5.91 -8.38
CA ASP A 150 -14.48 -4.86 -9.12
C ASP A 150 -14.48 -3.51 -8.38
N SER A 151 -14.28 -3.53 -7.05
CA SER A 151 -14.22 -2.33 -6.20
C SER A 151 -12.81 -2.02 -5.68
N THR A 152 -11.81 -2.80 -6.05
CA THR A 152 -10.43 -2.66 -5.59
C THR A 152 -9.49 -2.44 -6.76
N LEU A 153 -8.84 -1.28 -6.81
CA LEU A 153 -7.76 -1.02 -7.77
C LEU A 153 -6.45 -1.59 -7.24
N VAL A 154 -5.90 -2.58 -7.94
CA VAL A 154 -4.58 -3.14 -7.66
C VAL A 154 -3.58 -2.51 -8.63
N VAL A 155 -2.52 -1.91 -8.08
CA VAL A 155 -1.47 -1.22 -8.85
C VAL A 155 -0.12 -1.80 -8.48
N VAL A 156 0.69 -2.13 -9.49
CA VAL A 156 2.10 -2.48 -9.33
C VAL A 156 2.92 -1.42 -10.07
N SER A 157 3.78 -0.74 -9.33
CA SER A 157 4.65 0.30 -9.86
C SER A 157 6.03 0.27 -9.21
N THR A 158 7.00 0.82 -9.91
CA THR A 158 8.36 1.09 -9.44
C THR A 158 8.63 2.58 -9.56
N GLU A 159 9.76 3.03 -9.05
CA GLU A 159 10.20 4.43 -9.14
C GLU A 159 10.65 4.81 -10.56
N PHE A 160 11.26 3.87 -11.27
CA PHE A 160 11.71 3.96 -12.67
C PHE A 160 11.96 2.54 -13.22
N GLY A 161 12.35 2.44 -14.49
CA GLY A 161 12.69 1.18 -15.16
C GLY A 161 14.19 0.86 -15.10
N ARG A 162 14.59 -0.10 -15.92
CA ARG A 162 15.98 -0.53 -16.09
C ARG A 162 16.38 -0.45 -17.57
N LYS A 163 17.64 -0.03 -17.84
CA LYS A 163 18.16 0.03 -19.20
C LYS A 163 17.97 -1.28 -19.93
N PRO A 164 17.58 -1.25 -21.23
CA PRO A 164 17.52 -2.45 -22.07
C PRO A 164 18.88 -3.16 -22.18
N ASP A 165 19.95 -2.38 -22.16
CA ASP A 165 21.32 -2.89 -22.26
C ASP A 165 21.79 -3.47 -20.92
N VAL A 166 22.47 -4.60 -20.97
CA VAL A 166 23.14 -5.23 -19.82
C VAL A 166 24.50 -4.61 -19.64
N ASN A 167 24.83 -4.18 -18.43
CA ASN A 167 26.11 -3.58 -18.10
C ASN A 167 27.24 -4.64 -17.97
N PRO A 168 28.53 -4.24 -17.87
CA PRO A 168 29.66 -5.19 -17.78
C PRO A 168 29.60 -6.15 -16.60
N ASN A 169 28.83 -5.84 -15.55
CA ASN A 169 28.65 -6.69 -14.36
C ASN A 169 27.44 -7.65 -14.50
N ALA A 170 26.92 -7.82 -15.71
CA ALA A 170 25.69 -8.59 -15.96
C ALA A 170 24.48 -8.09 -15.18
N GLY A 171 24.38 -6.78 -14.96
CA GLY A 171 23.26 -6.08 -14.34
C GLY A 171 22.60 -5.09 -15.31
N ARG A 172 21.63 -4.31 -14.82
CA ARG A 172 20.98 -3.23 -15.55
C ARG A 172 20.92 -1.97 -14.71
N ASP A 173 21.35 -0.85 -15.27
CA ASP A 173 21.33 0.45 -14.62
C ASP A 173 19.94 1.09 -14.65
N HIS A 174 19.74 2.15 -13.87
CA HIS A 174 18.51 2.91 -13.80
C HIS A 174 18.14 3.52 -15.14
N HIS A 175 16.85 3.56 -15.47
CA HIS A 175 16.34 4.08 -16.72
C HIS A 175 14.96 4.73 -16.52
N PRO A 176 14.88 6.07 -16.48
CA PRO A 176 13.61 6.76 -16.27
C PRO A 176 12.77 6.92 -17.55
N ASP A 177 13.38 6.79 -18.74
CA ASP A 177 12.77 7.17 -20.02
C ASP A 177 11.79 6.14 -20.59
N GLY A 178 11.67 4.98 -19.94
CA GLY A 178 10.69 3.95 -20.31
C GLY A 178 10.62 2.85 -19.28
N PHE A 179 9.40 2.60 -18.76
CA PHE A 179 9.14 1.51 -17.82
C PHE A 179 7.66 1.13 -17.83
N THR A 180 7.33 0.00 -17.23
CA THR A 180 5.98 -0.56 -17.24
C THR A 180 5.40 -0.58 -15.83
N CYS A 181 4.14 -0.18 -15.72
CA CYS A 181 3.31 -0.39 -14.55
C CYS A 181 2.19 -1.40 -14.88
N LEU A 182 1.57 -1.98 -13.86
CA LEU A 182 0.43 -2.88 -14.02
C LEU A 182 -0.75 -2.37 -13.20
N MET A 183 -1.94 -2.46 -13.77
CA MET A 183 -3.19 -2.20 -13.07
C MET A 183 -4.15 -3.37 -13.25
N ALA A 184 -4.95 -3.65 -12.23
CA ALA A 184 -6.02 -4.65 -12.29
C ALA A 184 -7.19 -4.25 -11.38
N GLY A 185 -8.38 -4.76 -11.68
CA GLY A 185 -9.58 -4.50 -10.90
C GLY A 185 -10.17 -3.11 -11.09
N ALA A 186 -11.18 -2.78 -10.31
CA ALA A 186 -11.87 -1.48 -10.31
C ALA A 186 -12.16 -0.92 -11.71
N GLY A 187 -12.64 -1.75 -12.65
CA GLY A 187 -12.98 -1.33 -14.01
C GLY A 187 -11.78 -1.02 -14.91
N VAL A 188 -10.58 -1.48 -14.59
CA VAL A 188 -9.45 -1.50 -15.53
C VAL A 188 -9.77 -2.44 -16.69
N LYS A 189 -9.53 -2.02 -17.93
CA LYS A 189 -9.70 -2.89 -19.11
C LYS A 189 -8.73 -4.05 -19.04
N ALA A 190 -9.26 -5.26 -18.87
CA ALA A 190 -8.46 -6.47 -18.77
C ALA A 190 -7.80 -6.83 -20.09
N GLY A 191 -6.57 -7.36 -20.02
CA GLY A 191 -5.86 -7.92 -21.16
C GLY A 191 -5.33 -6.90 -22.17
N GLN A 192 -5.38 -5.60 -21.89
CA GLN A 192 -4.80 -4.58 -22.77
C GLN A 192 -3.34 -4.29 -22.40
N ILE A 193 -2.57 -3.97 -23.42
CA ILE A 193 -1.28 -3.29 -23.30
C ILE A 193 -1.50 -1.88 -23.83
N TYR A 194 -1.18 -0.86 -23.03
CA TYR A 194 -1.35 0.54 -23.38
C TYR A 194 0.01 1.24 -23.35
N GLY A 195 0.36 1.85 -24.45
CA GLY A 195 1.69 2.43 -24.67
C GLY A 195 2.72 1.45 -25.17
N THR A 196 3.72 1.97 -25.86
CA THR A 196 4.84 1.22 -26.41
C THR A 196 6.16 1.89 -26.06
N THR A 197 7.25 1.19 -26.32
CA THR A 197 8.59 1.79 -26.37
C THR A 197 9.13 1.78 -27.78
N THR A 198 10.16 2.58 -28.05
CA THR A 198 10.97 2.46 -29.26
C THR A 198 11.49 1.04 -29.43
N SER A 199 11.84 0.65 -30.66
CA SER A 199 12.28 -0.71 -30.97
C SER A 199 13.52 -1.18 -30.20
N ASP A 200 14.34 -0.25 -29.71
CA ASP A 200 15.49 -0.50 -28.85
C ASP A 200 15.15 -0.48 -27.34
N GLY A 201 13.88 -0.20 -26.98
CA GLY A 201 13.39 -0.13 -25.62
C GLY A 201 13.87 1.06 -24.79
N LYS A 202 14.50 2.07 -25.43
CA LYS A 202 15.15 3.16 -24.70
C LYS A 202 14.24 4.33 -24.34
N HIS A 203 13.15 4.51 -25.06
CA HIS A 203 12.22 5.62 -24.81
C HIS A 203 10.77 5.13 -24.89
N ALA A 204 9.89 5.74 -24.14
CA ALA A 204 8.46 5.61 -24.38
C ALA A 204 8.12 6.27 -25.71
N ASP A 205 7.25 5.67 -26.52
CA ASP A 205 6.97 6.05 -27.91
C ASP A 205 5.49 6.38 -28.13
N GLU A 206 4.63 5.38 -28.34
CA GLU A 206 3.20 5.60 -28.56
C GLU A 206 2.39 5.52 -27.26
N ASN A 207 1.33 6.33 -27.19
CA ASN A 207 0.43 6.39 -26.03
C ASN A 207 1.16 6.52 -24.68
N VAL A 208 2.13 7.41 -24.64
CA VAL A 208 2.96 7.65 -23.47
C VAL A 208 2.10 8.05 -22.27
N VAL A 209 2.36 7.41 -21.13
CA VAL A 209 1.74 7.74 -19.85
C VAL A 209 2.85 8.17 -18.91
N ASP A 210 2.95 9.47 -18.61
CA ASP A 210 3.89 9.93 -17.61
C ASP A 210 3.41 9.67 -16.18
N VAL A 211 4.33 9.87 -15.21
CA VAL A 211 4.03 9.63 -13.78
C VAL A 211 2.84 10.46 -13.31
N THR A 212 2.73 11.70 -13.80
CA THR A 212 1.62 12.59 -13.45
C THR A 212 0.29 12.10 -14.01
N ASP A 213 0.27 11.62 -15.26
CA ASP A 213 -0.90 11.02 -15.90
C ASP A 213 -1.33 9.73 -15.21
N PHE A 214 -0.35 8.90 -14.83
CA PHE A 214 -0.61 7.67 -14.08
C PHE A 214 -1.26 7.98 -12.73
N ASN A 215 -0.73 8.93 -11.98
CA ASN A 215 -1.27 9.37 -10.71
C ASN A 215 -2.66 10.01 -10.86
N ALA A 216 -2.87 10.85 -11.88
CA ALA A 216 -4.16 11.43 -12.21
C ALA A 216 -5.22 10.35 -12.50
N SER A 217 -4.83 9.32 -13.24
CA SER A 217 -5.71 8.20 -13.60
C SER A 217 -6.10 7.37 -12.38
N ILE A 218 -5.17 7.12 -11.45
CA ILE A 218 -5.44 6.46 -10.17
C ILE A 218 -6.39 7.30 -9.32
N ALA A 219 -6.09 8.59 -9.13
CA ALA A 219 -6.92 9.50 -8.34
C ALA A 219 -8.35 9.54 -8.89
N TRP A 220 -8.49 9.76 -10.19
CA TRP A 220 -9.80 9.78 -10.85
C TRP A 220 -10.57 8.48 -10.66
N ARG A 221 -9.91 7.32 -10.82
CA ARG A 221 -10.58 6.02 -10.63
C ARG A 221 -11.05 5.78 -9.20
N LEU A 222 -10.35 6.36 -8.22
CA LEU A 222 -10.75 6.35 -6.81
C LEU A 222 -11.84 7.39 -6.47
N GLY A 223 -12.33 8.16 -7.44
CA GLY A 223 -13.32 9.22 -7.24
C GLY A 223 -12.74 10.50 -6.62
N ILE A 224 -11.43 10.66 -6.69
CA ILE A 224 -10.73 11.86 -6.22
C ILE A 224 -10.47 12.76 -7.43
N ASP A 225 -10.79 14.05 -7.31
CA ASP A 225 -10.46 15.03 -8.36
C ASP A 225 -8.93 15.17 -8.47
N PRO A 226 -8.32 14.82 -9.63
CA PRO A 226 -6.88 14.96 -9.83
C PRO A 226 -6.37 16.40 -9.73
N ASN A 227 -7.25 17.39 -9.98
CA ASN A 227 -6.94 18.81 -9.94
C ASN A 227 -7.19 19.42 -8.55
N LEU A 228 -7.56 18.60 -7.56
CA LEU A 228 -7.74 19.06 -6.19
C LEU A 228 -6.47 19.76 -5.70
N GLU A 229 -6.63 21.05 -5.33
CA GLU A 229 -5.55 21.85 -4.77
C GLU A 229 -5.52 21.68 -3.25
N GLU A 230 -4.38 21.31 -2.72
CA GLU A 230 -4.11 21.19 -1.30
C GLU A 230 -2.95 22.09 -0.89
N LYS A 231 -2.87 22.40 0.41
CA LYS A 231 -1.75 23.18 0.95
C LYS A 231 -0.83 22.31 1.78
N ALA A 232 0.45 22.36 1.46
CA ALA A 232 1.49 21.80 2.33
C ALA A 232 1.49 22.51 3.70
N ALA A 233 2.12 21.90 4.70
CA ALA A 233 2.27 22.51 6.03
C ALA A 233 2.94 23.90 6.00
N SER A 234 3.76 24.16 4.99
CA SER A 234 4.38 25.47 4.71
C SER A 234 3.42 26.50 4.10
N GLY A 235 2.17 26.15 3.79
CA GLY A 235 1.19 26.97 3.10
C GLY A 235 1.32 26.99 1.58
N ARG A 236 2.32 26.30 0.98
CA ARG A 236 2.50 26.21 -0.47
C ARG A 236 1.36 25.36 -1.09
N PRO A 237 0.62 25.90 -2.07
CA PRO A 237 -0.37 25.11 -2.80
C PRO A 237 0.30 24.08 -3.71
N PHE A 238 -0.35 22.94 -3.88
CA PHE A 238 -0.01 21.92 -4.88
C PHE A 238 -1.28 21.21 -5.36
N GLU A 239 -1.30 20.87 -6.64
CA GLU A 239 -2.33 20.02 -7.20
C GLU A 239 -2.01 18.54 -6.94
N LEU A 240 -3.02 17.74 -6.61
CA LEU A 240 -2.85 16.34 -6.21
C LEU A 240 -2.13 15.50 -7.27
N ALA A 241 -2.49 15.64 -8.53
CA ALA A 241 -1.85 14.94 -9.64
C ALA A 241 -0.84 15.77 -10.43
N ASN A 242 -0.43 16.94 -9.91
CA ASN A 242 0.59 17.79 -10.52
C ASN A 242 0.34 18.02 -12.04
N LYS A 243 -0.91 18.39 -12.40
CA LYS A 243 -1.38 18.64 -13.78
C LYS A 243 -1.39 17.43 -14.72
N GLY A 244 -1.34 16.21 -14.18
CA GLY A 244 -1.45 15.00 -14.98
C GLY A 244 -2.82 14.86 -15.66
N THR A 245 -2.83 14.28 -16.84
CA THR A 245 -4.02 14.01 -17.63
C THR A 245 -4.55 12.60 -17.36
N VAL A 246 -5.84 12.49 -17.05
CA VAL A 246 -6.48 11.17 -16.83
C VAL A 246 -6.52 10.37 -18.14
N ARG A 247 -5.94 9.19 -18.13
CA ARG A 247 -5.97 8.22 -19.24
C ARG A 247 -7.21 7.34 -19.12
N ARG A 248 -8.35 7.87 -19.55
CA ARG A 248 -9.65 7.16 -19.46
C ARG A 248 -9.68 5.88 -20.28
N GLU A 249 -8.84 5.77 -21.29
CA GLU A 249 -8.68 4.62 -22.16
C GLU A 249 -8.26 3.34 -21.42
N LEU A 250 -7.67 3.51 -20.23
CA LEU A 250 -7.29 2.39 -19.34
C LEU A 250 -8.50 1.70 -18.68
N PHE A 251 -9.67 2.33 -18.70
CA PHE A 251 -10.85 1.90 -17.93
C PHE A 251 -12.06 1.63 -18.83
N VAL A 252 -12.99 0.81 -18.33
CA VAL A 252 -14.31 0.54 -18.92
C VAL A 252 -15.36 1.51 -18.41
#